data_40f9cd4201c5f3c7cd958973903c5f86
#
_entry.id   40f9cd4201c5f3c7cd958973903c5f86
#
_cell.length_a   1.000
_cell.length_b   1.000
_cell.length_c   1.000
_cell.angle_alpha   90.00
_cell.angle_beta   90.00
_cell.angle_gamma   90.00
#
_symmetry.space_group_name_H-M   'P 1'
#
loop_
_entity.id
_entity.type
_entity.pdbx_description
1 polymer ?
#
loop_
_entity_poly.entity_id
_entity_poly.type
_entity_poly.pdbx_seq_one_letter_code
_entity_poly.pdbx_strand_id
1 'polypeptide(L)'
;MIPVLTIDGPSGVGKGTVANIVASTLSWHLLDSGAIYRAFALAASKRNIAIKDTEALLRLASNLNLKFESDPENNKLSVCLDNLEVSLELRSERTAELASKFAMIGPLRESLLIRQQGFKELPGLVADGRDMGTVVFKNAPFKVFLTANVEERAKRRL
;
A
#
# COMPACT_ATOMS: atom_id res chain seq x y z
N MET A 1 -17.18 3.19 -15.82
CA MET A 1 -16.76 2.79 -14.46
C MET A 1 -15.30 2.40 -14.51
N ILE A 2 -14.45 2.88 -13.59
CA ILE A 2 -13.04 2.51 -13.54
C ILE A 2 -12.91 1.11 -12.93
N PRO A 3 -12.35 0.11 -13.63
CA PRO A 3 -12.23 -1.23 -13.10
C PRO A 3 -11.16 -1.31 -12.01
N VAL A 4 -11.42 -2.16 -11.01
CA VAL A 4 -10.48 -2.46 -9.91
C VAL A 4 -10.34 -3.97 -9.79
N LEU A 5 -9.11 -4.44 -9.71
CA LEU A 5 -8.75 -5.81 -9.34
C LEU A 5 -8.09 -5.77 -7.97
N THR A 6 -8.63 -6.50 -7.01
CA THR A 6 -8.03 -6.57 -5.67
C THR A 6 -7.31 -7.91 -5.49
N ILE A 7 -6.13 -7.83 -4.86
CA ILE A 7 -5.31 -9.00 -4.51
C ILE A 7 -5.06 -8.94 -3.02
N ASP A 8 -5.80 -9.74 -2.27
CA ASP A 8 -5.70 -9.83 -0.82
C ASP A 8 -4.97 -11.12 -0.38
N GLY A 9 -4.49 -11.15 0.81
CA GLY A 9 -3.85 -12.33 1.41
C GLY A 9 -2.84 -11.98 2.49
N PRO A 10 -2.35 -12.99 3.23
CA PRO A 10 -1.40 -12.78 4.30
C PRO A 10 -0.02 -12.32 3.79
N SER A 11 0.82 -11.86 4.70
CA SER A 11 2.20 -11.47 4.39
C SER A 11 3.01 -12.68 3.89
N GLY A 12 3.92 -12.44 2.93
CA GLY A 12 4.85 -13.45 2.43
C GLY A 12 4.28 -14.42 1.38
N VAL A 13 3.05 -14.18 0.86
CA VAL A 13 2.46 -15.04 -0.19
C VAL A 13 2.84 -14.64 -1.61
N GLY A 14 3.53 -13.50 -1.80
CA GLY A 14 3.94 -13.02 -3.12
C GLY A 14 2.95 -12.08 -3.80
N LYS A 15 2.01 -11.48 -3.05
CA LYS A 15 1.01 -10.54 -3.58
C LYS A 15 1.62 -9.41 -4.40
N GLY A 16 2.61 -8.72 -3.85
CA GLY A 16 3.25 -7.58 -4.51
C GLY A 16 3.84 -7.94 -5.87
N THR A 17 4.49 -9.11 -5.98
CA THR A 17 5.02 -9.60 -7.25
C THR A 17 3.91 -9.85 -8.26
N VAL A 18 2.85 -10.56 -7.85
CA VAL A 18 1.70 -10.85 -8.72
C VAL A 18 0.99 -9.57 -9.13
N ALA A 19 0.74 -8.67 -8.17
CA ALA A 19 0.08 -7.39 -8.42
C ALA A 19 0.85 -6.52 -9.42
N ASN A 20 2.18 -6.45 -9.28
CA ASN A 20 3.02 -5.68 -10.20
C ASN A 20 3.00 -6.27 -11.61
N ILE A 21 3.11 -7.59 -11.77
CA ILE A 21 3.02 -8.27 -13.07
C ILE A 21 1.67 -8.01 -13.72
N VAL A 22 0.58 -8.17 -12.97
CA VAL A 22 -0.78 -7.96 -13.48
C VAL A 22 -1.00 -6.50 -13.89
N ALA A 23 -0.59 -5.55 -13.05
CA ALA A 23 -0.71 -4.13 -13.34
C ALA A 23 0.06 -3.75 -14.61
N SER A 24 1.31 -4.23 -14.76
CA SER A 24 2.13 -4.00 -15.94
C SER A 24 1.49 -4.64 -17.20
N THR A 25 1.01 -5.87 -17.10
CA THR A 25 0.36 -6.58 -18.24
C THR A 25 -0.89 -5.87 -18.71
N LEU A 26 -1.70 -5.33 -17.80
CA LEU A 26 -2.92 -4.60 -18.11
C LEU A 26 -2.68 -3.12 -18.41
N SER A 27 -1.48 -2.61 -18.21
CA SER A 27 -1.17 -1.18 -18.21
C SER A 27 -2.07 -0.39 -17.25
N TRP A 28 -2.35 -0.98 -16.10
CA TRP A 28 -3.15 -0.38 -15.03
C TRP A 28 -2.27 0.21 -13.94
N HIS A 29 -2.84 1.13 -13.16
CA HIS A 29 -2.19 1.66 -11.97
C HIS A 29 -2.06 0.57 -10.90
N LEU A 30 -1.07 0.72 -10.04
CA LEU A 30 -0.81 -0.20 -8.92
C LEU A 30 -0.94 0.56 -7.60
N LEU A 31 -1.60 -0.06 -6.64
CA LEU A 31 -1.69 0.39 -5.26
C LEU A 31 -1.15 -0.71 -4.35
N ASP A 32 -0.12 -0.42 -3.57
CA ASP A 32 0.34 -1.24 -2.45
C ASP A 32 -0.12 -0.60 -1.14
N SER A 33 -1.14 -1.19 -0.52
CA SER A 33 -1.71 -0.70 0.74
C SER A 33 -0.67 -0.71 1.87
N GLY A 34 0.17 -1.73 1.95
CA GLY A 34 1.23 -1.81 2.95
C GLY A 34 2.25 -0.69 2.78
N ALA A 35 2.59 -0.34 1.55
CA ALA A 35 3.49 0.78 1.26
C ALA A 35 2.87 2.14 1.63
N ILE A 36 1.56 2.32 1.53
CA ILE A 36 0.89 3.55 1.99
C ILE A 36 1.09 3.75 3.50
N TYR A 37 0.84 2.73 4.32
CA TYR A 37 1.03 2.84 5.76
C TYR A 37 2.50 3.08 6.14
N ARG A 38 3.43 2.47 5.43
CA ARG A 38 4.86 2.68 5.64
C ARG A 38 5.32 4.07 5.20
N ALA A 39 4.86 4.55 4.06
CA ALA A 39 5.16 5.90 3.59
C ALA A 39 4.59 6.96 4.55
N PHE A 40 3.38 6.75 5.06
CA PHE A 40 2.80 7.59 6.09
C PHE A 40 3.67 7.62 7.36
N ALA A 41 4.08 6.44 7.84
CA ALA A 41 4.94 6.31 9.02
C ALA A 41 6.28 7.02 8.83
N LEU A 42 6.89 6.86 7.66
CA LEU A 42 8.13 7.55 7.29
C LEU A 42 7.94 9.06 7.26
N ALA A 43 6.86 9.55 6.63
CA ALA A 43 6.54 10.98 6.57
C ALA A 43 6.30 11.59 7.95
N ALA A 44 5.56 10.89 8.81
CA ALA A 44 5.32 11.32 10.20
C ALA A 44 6.64 11.37 11.01
N SER A 45 7.49 10.36 10.84
CA SER A 45 8.81 10.32 11.49
C SER A 45 9.72 11.44 11.03
N LYS A 46 9.83 11.69 9.72
CA LYS A 46 10.65 12.78 9.15
C LYS A 46 10.20 14.16 9.61
N ARG A 47 8.90 14.33 9.90
CA ARG A 47 8.31 15.58 10.40
C ARG A 47 8.21 15.65 11.92
N ASN A 48 8.74 14.65 12.63
CA ASN A 48 8.69 14.55 14.09
C ASN A 48 7.28 14.66 14.68
N ILE A 49 6.27 14.12 13.98
CA ILE A 49 4.89 14.11 14.46
C ILE A 49 4.73 13.00 15.49
N ALA A 50 4.32 13.38 16.70
CA ALA A 50 4.09 12.42 17.76
C ALA A 50 2.86 11.55 17.49
N ILE A 51 2.92 10.27 17.88
CA ILE A 51 1.79 9.32 17.69
C ILE A 51 0.50 9.75 18.39
N LYS A 52 0.63 10.60 19.43
CA LYS A 52 -0.51 11.13 20.19
C LYS A 52 -1.15 12.37 19.53
N ASP A 53 -0.47 13.00 18.59
CA ASP A 53 -0.97 14.17 17.88
C ASP A 53 -1.86 13.76 16.70
N THR A 54 -3.06 13.32 17.05
CA THR A 54 -4.03 12.81 16.07
C THR A 54 -4.37 13.86 15.01
N GLU A 55 -4.46 15.13 15.38
CA GLU A 55 -4.79 16.20 14.43
C GLU A 55 -3.69 16.40 13.38
N ALA A 56 -2.43 16.45 13.80
CA ALA A 56 -1.30 16.54 12.87
C ALA A 56 -1.19 15.29 11.98
N LEU A 57 -1.46 14.09 12.53
CA LEU A 57 -1.49 12.85 11.76
C LEU A 57 -2.58 12.85 10.68
N LEU A 58 -3.78 13.33 11.02
CA LEU A 58 -4.89 13.43 10.04
C LEU A 58 -4.59 14.46 8.96
N ARG A 59 -4.02 15.62 9.31
CA ARG A 59 -3.54 16.60 8.32
C ARG A 59 -2.49 16.00 7.38
N LEU A 60 -1.54 15.25 7.93
CA LEU A 60 -0.54 14.55 7.12
C LEU A 60 -1.17 13.53 6.17
N ALA A 61 -2.10 12.70 6.66
CA ALA A 61 -2.77 11.68 5.86
C ALA A 61 -3.53 12.29 4.67
N SER A 62 -4.24 13.39 4.90
CA SER A 62 -5.00 14.10 3.86
C SER A 62 -4.10 14.73 2.79
N ASN A 63 -2.88 15.11 3.13
CA ASN A 63 -1.94 15.78 2.24
C ASN A 63 -0.76 14.90 1.83
N LEU A 64 -0.85 13.59 2.04
CA LEU A 64 0.23 12.67 1.71
C LEU A 64 0.46 12.63 0.19
N ASN A 65 1.60 13.17 -0.26
CA ASN A 65 2.01 13.14 -1.65
C ASN A 65 2.78 11.85 -1.93
N LEU A 66 2.04 10.83 -2.35
CA LEU A 66 2.54 9.49 -2.59
C LEU A 66 2.20 9.04 -4.00
N LYS A 67 3.18 8.47 -4.70
CA LYS A 67 3.03 7.88 -6.04
C LYS A 67 3.68 6.50 -6.07
N PHE A 68 3.06 5.62 -6.85
CA PHE A 68 3.63 4.32 -7.22
C PHE A 68 4.04 4.38 -8.68
N GLU A 69 5.30 4.05 -8.95
CA GLU A 69 5.85 4.02 -10.30
C GLU A 69 6.35 2.60 -10.59
N SER A 70 5.78 1.96 -11.61
CA SER A 70 6.20 0.64 -12.06
C SER A 70 7.21 0.79 -13.19
N ASP A 71 8.37 0.13 -13.04
CA ASP A 71 9.34 -0.01 -14.11
C ASP A 71 9.01 -1.26 -14.94
N PRO A 72 8.52 -1.10 -16.19
CA PRO A 72 8.12 -2.23 -17.01
C PRO A 72 9.29 -3.13 -17.41
N GLU A 73 10.50 -2.60 -17.51
CA GLU A 73 11.69 -3.34 -17.95
C GLU A 73 12.21 -4.26 -16.84
N ASN A 74 12.23 -3.77 -15.61
CA ASN A 74 12.77 -4.50 -14.46
C ASN A 74 11.69 -5.11 -13.57
N ASN A 75 10.43 -4.92 -13.91
CA ASN A 75 9.28 -5.36 -13.11
C ASN A 75 9.35 -4.91 -11.65
N LYS A 76 9.94 -3.72 -11.42
CA LYS A 76 10.20 -3.17 -10.10
C LYS A 76 9.21 -2.04 -9.81
N LEU A 77 8.62 -2.08 -8.61
CA LEU A 77 7.81 -0.99 -8.10
C LEU A 77 8.69 -0.02 -7.31
N SER A 78 8.65 1.24 -7.69
CA SER A 78 9.23 2.35 -6.94
C SER A 78 8.12 3.12 -6.23
N VAL A 79 8.42 3.59 -5.03
CA VAL A 79 7.50 4.40 -4.23
C VAL A 79 8.13 5.76 -4.00
N CYS A 80 7.44 6.80 -4.45
CA CYS A 80 7.87 8.19 -4.31
C CYS A 80 7.01 8.91 -3.26
N LEU A 81 7.65 9.47 -2.24
CA LEU A 81 7.06 10.31 -1.22
C LEU A 81 7.63 11.71 -1.35
N ASP A 82 6.75 12.72 -1.51
CA ASP A 82 7.15 14.12 -1.75
C ASP A 82 8.15 14.27 -2.92
N ASN A 83 7.93 13.49 -3.99
CA ASN A 83 8.77 13.39 -5.21
C ASN A 83 10.18 12.80 -4.98
N LEU A 84 10.44 12.19 -3.83
CA LEU A 84 11.67 11.46 -3.54
C LEU A 84 11.39 9.95 -3.51
N GLU A 85 12.22 9.17 -4.19
CA GLU A 85 12.14 7.70 -4.15
C GLU A 85 12.55 7.21 -2.77
N VAL A 86 11.66 6.47 -2.11
CA VAL A 86 11.82 6.01 -0.71
C VAL A 86 11.69 4.49 -0.54
N SER A 87 11.70 3.73 -1.62
CA SER A 87 11.44 2.28 -1.60
C SER A 87 12.34 1.51 -0.63
N LEU A 88 13.61 1.91 -0.50
CA LEU A 88 14.54 1.29 0.45
C LEU A 88 14.20 1.65 1.90
N GLU A 89 13.89 2.93 2.17
CA GLU A 89 13.53 3.37 3.52
C GLU A 89 12.25 2.70 4.02
N LEU A 90 11.28 2.43 3.11
CA LEU A 90 10.04 1.74 3.45
C LEU A 90 10.25 0.28 3.88
N ARG A 91 11.35 -0.35 3.47
CA ARG A 91 11.65 -1.75 3.83
C ARG A 91 12.27 -1.89 5.21
N SER A 92 12.67 -0.78 5.85
CA SER A 92 13.27 -0.84 7.17
C SER A 92 12.28 -1.39 8.21
N GLU A 93 12.82 -2.17 9.15
CA GLU A 93 12.02 -2.75 10.24
C GLU A 93 11.40 -1.66 11.13
N ARG A 94 12.12 -0.58 11.36
CA ARG A 94 11.63 0.59 12.08
C ARG A 94 10.39 1.21 11.43
N THR A 95 10.41 1.38 10.11
CA THR A 95 9.26 1.92 9.36
C THR A 95 8.06 0.97 9.42
N ALA A 96 8.30 -0.34 9.30
CA ALA A 96 7.25 -1.35 9.40
C ALA A 96 6.59 -1.37 10.79
N GLU A 97 7.38 -1.24 11.86
CA GLU A 97 6.90 -1.20 13.23
C GLU A 97 6.05 0.05 13.51
N LEU A 98 6.51 1.21 13.06
CA LEU A 98 5.74 2.46 13.14
C LEU A 98 4.44 2.39 12.34
N ALA A 99 4.48 1.85 11.14
CA ALA A 99 3.29 1.65 10.30
C ALA A 99 2.24 0.78 11.01
N SER A 100 2.68 -0.28 11.68
CA SER A 100 1.80 -1.15 12.46
C SER A 100 1.15 -0.41 13.63
N LYS A 101 1.88 0.45 14.32
CA LYS A 101 1.36 1.29 15.42
C LYS A 101 0.32 2.29 14.90
N PHE A 102 0.59 2.96 13.78
CA PHE A 102 -0.34 3.91 13.17
C PHE A 102 -1.60 3.21 12.64
N ALA A 103 -1.49 2.01 12.12
CA ALA A 103 -2.63 1.23 11.64
C ALA A 103 -3.66 0.88 12.74
N MET A 104 -3.31 1.00 14.01
CA MET A 104 -4.20 0.80 15.14
C MET A 104 -5.06 2.02 15.46
N ILE A 105 -4.75 3.19 14.89
CA ILE A 105 -5.48 4.44 15.14
C ILE A 105 -6.69 4.52 14.21
N GLY A 106 -7.89 4.34 14.75
CA GLY A 106 -9.14 4.27 13.97
C GLY A 106 -9.33 5.45 13.01
N PRO A 107 -9.34 6.71 13.47
CA PRO A 107 -9.49 7.88 12.60
C PRO A 107 -8.45 7.98 11.50
N LEU A 108 -7.21 7.57 11.77
CA LEU A 108 -6.14 7.55 10.77
C LEU A 108 -6.38 6.48 9.70
N ARG A 109 -6.86 5.30 10.10
CA ARG A 109 -7.24 4.24 9.13
C ARG A 109 -8.32 4.72 8.18
N GLU A 110 -9.33 5.42 8.68
CA GLU A 110 -10.39 6.01 7.84
C GLU A 110 -9.85 7.04 6.85
N SER A 111 -8.97 7.92 7.31
CA SER A 111 -8.32 8.91 6.43
C SER A 111 -7.46 8.25 5.35
N LEU A 112 -6.66 7.23 5.71
CA LEU A 112 -5.85 6.48 4.76
C LEU A 112 -6.70 5.59 3.84
N LEU A 113 -7.86 5.12 4.27
CA LEU A 113 -8.82 4.41 3.42
C LEU A 113 -9.31 5.33 2.29
N ILE A 114 -9.74 6.54 2.62
CA ILE A 114 -10.16 7.55 1.63
C ILE A 114 -9.01 7.83 0.66
N ARG A 115 -7.79 7.95 1.17
CA ARG A 115 -6.60 8.17 0.34
C ARG A 115 -6.36 7.01 -0.63
N GLN A 116 -6.51 5.76 -0.18
CA GLN A 116 -6.40 4.57 -1.02
C GLN A 116 -7.46 4.56 -2.13
N GLN A 117 -8.69 4.89 -1.82
CA GLN A 117 -9.76 4.98 -2.81
C GLN A 117 -9.47 6.04 -3.90
N GLY A 118 -8.74 7.09 -3.55
CA GLY A 118 -8.30 8.12 -4.49
C GLY A 118 -7.29 7.67 -5.54
N PHE A 119 -6.68 6.48 -5.41
CA PHE A 119 -5.80 5.90 -6.44
C PHE A 119 -6.55 5.27 -7.62
N LYS A 120 -7.88 5.23 -7.54
CA LYS A 120 -8.71 4.66 -8.58
C LYS A 120 -8.81 5.60 -9.79
N GLU A 121 -8.00 5.34 -10.81
CA GLU A 121 -7.90 6.12 -12.02
C GLU A 121 -7.95 5.22 -13.27
N LEU A 122 -8.30 5.83 -14.43
CA LEU A 122 -8.24 5.14 -15.72
C LEU A 122 -6.80 4.82 -16.09
N PRO A 123 -6.53 3.69 -16.77
CA PRO A 123 -7.47 2.71 -17.33
C PRO A 123 -8.01 1.71 -16.31
N GLY A 124 -7.43 1.59 -15.13
CA GLY A 124 -7.83 0.69 -14.07
C GLY A 124 -6.83 0.66 -12.92
N LEU A 125 -7.17 -0.06 -11.87
CA LEU A 125 -6.35 -0.19 -10.66
C LEU A 125 -6.20 -1.65 -10.25
N VAL A 126 -4.96 -2.08 -10.00
CA VAL A 126 -4.64 -3.30 -9.24
C VAL A 126 -4.29 -2.90 -7.81
N ALA A 127 -5.05 -3.39 -6.84
CA ALA A 127 -4.88 -3.05 -5.43
C ALA A 127 -4.40 -4.27 -4.63
N ASP A 128 -3.19 -4.19 -4.10
CA ASP A 128 -2.56 -5.20 -3.22
C ASP A 128 -2.75 -4.82 -1.75
N GLY A 129 -3.26 -5.75 -0.93
CA GLY A 129 -3.42 -5.52 0.49
C GLY A 129 -3.88 -6.75 1.28
N ARG A 130 -4.71 -6.50 2.28
CA ARG A 130 -5.30 -7.53 3.14
C ARG A 130 -6.82 -7.47 3.18
N ASP A 131 -7.37 -6.30 2.93
CA ASP A 131 -8.79 -5.97 3.00
C ASP A 131 -9.25 -5.09 1.83
N MET A 132 -8.54 -5.17 0.71
CA MET A 132 -8.83 -4.38 -0.49
C MET A 132 -10.21 -4.70 -1.04
N GLY A 133 -10.53 -5.97 -1.20
CA GLY A 133 -11.82 -6.42 -1.75
C GLY A 133 -12.98 -6.46 -0.75
N THR A 134 -12.68 -6.34 0.56
CA THR A 134 -13.71 -6.42 1.61
C THR A 134 -14.01 -5.07 2.26
N VAL A 135 -13.04 -4.17 2.31
CA VAL A 135 -13.16 -2.88 2.98
C VAL A 135 -12.95 -1.72 2.03
N VAL A 136 -11.79 -1.65 1.34
CA VAL A 136 -11.40 -0.47 0.57
C VAL A 136 -12.18 -0.36 -0.74
N PHE A 137 -12.23 -1.44 -1.52
CA PHE A 137 -12.89 -1.52 -2.83
C PHE A 137 -13.97 -2.61 -2.82
N LYS A 138 -14.97 -2.47 -1.95
CA LYS A 138 -16.04 -3.47 -1.74
C LYS A 138 -16.76 -3.86 -3.04
N ASN A 139 -16.86 -2.94 -3.98
CA ASN A 139 -17.54 -3.12 -5.26
C ASN A 139 -16.56 -3.46 -6.40
N ALA A 140 -15.32 -3.86 -6.10
CA ALA A 140 -14.38 -4.28 -7.12
C ALA A 140 -14.94 -5.50 -7.88
N PRO A 141 -14.97 -5.46 -9.23
CA PRO A 141 -15.51 -6.57 -10.03
C PRO A 141 -14.62 -7.82 -10.00
N PHE A 142 -13.34 -7.64 -9.73
CA PHE A 142 -12.36 -8.74 -9.67
C PHE A 142 -11.69 -8.74 -8.30
N LYS A 143 -11.82 -9.88 -7.60
CA LYS A 143 -11.24 -10.08 -6.27
C LYS A 143 -10.51 -11.41 -6.23
N VAL A 144 -9.22 -11.36 -5.87
CA VAL A 144 -8.35 -12.53 -5.73
C VAL A 144 -7.85 -12.58 -4.30
N PHE A 145 -7.86 -13.78 -3.72
CA PHE A 145 -7.26 -14.02 -2.42
C PHE A 145 -6.12 -15.02 -2.57
N LEU A 146 -4.88 -14.59 -2.32
CA LEU A 146 -3.69 -15.44 -2.41
C LEU A 146 -3.39 -16.08 -1.05
N THR A 147 -3.11 -17.37 -1.10
CA THR A 147 -2.67 -18.15 0.06
C THR A 147 -1.36 -18.88 -0.24
N ALA A 148 -0.59 -19.16 0.78
CA ALA A 148 0.53 -20.09 0.76
C ALA A 148 0.65 -20.72 2.15
N ASN A 149 1.23 -21.92 2.20
CA ASN A 149 1.47 -22.58 3.48
C ASN A 149 2.49 -21.78 4.33
N VAL A 150 2.51 -22.06 5.63
CA VAL A 150 3.32 -21.30 6.59
C VAL A 150 4.82 -21.45 6.29
N GLU A 151 5.26 -22.62 5.85
CA GLU A 151 6.66 -22.92 5.53
C GLU A 151 7.16 -22.09 4.34
N GLU A 152 6.38 -22.03 3.26
CA GLU A 152 6.68 -21.21 2.09
C GLU A 152 6.75 -19.72 2.43
N ARG A 153 5.82 -19.26 3.26
CA ARG A 153 5.80 -17.86 3.72
C ARG A 153 7.00 -17.51 4.59
N ALA A 154 7.42 -18.44 5.45
CA ALA A 154 8.60 -18.26 6.30
C ALA A 154 9.88 -18.17 5.45
N LYS A 155 10.07 -19.07 4.48
CA LYS A 155 11.22 -19.06 3.56
C LYS A 155 11.36 -17.75 2.77
N ARG A 156 10.24 -17.15 2.38
CA ARG A 156 10.24 -15.89 1.61
C ARG A 156 10.52 -14.64 2.46
N ARG A 157 10.51 -14.76 3.76
CA ARG A 157 10.80 -13.67 4.70
C ARG A 157 12.26 -13.61 5.14
N LEU A 158 13.01 -14.69 4.95
CA LEU A 158 14.45 -14.78 5.20
C LEU A 158 15.24 -14.26 3.98
#